data_6dc116446354406e95fe3f7f381d9187
#
_entry.id   6dc116446354406e95fe3f7f381d9187
#
_cell.length_a   1.000
_cell.length_b   1.000
_cell.length_c   1.000
_cell.angle_alpha   90.00
_cell.angle_beta   90.00
_cell.angle_gamma   90.00
#
_symmetry.space_group_name_H-M   'P 1'
#
loop_
_entity.id
_entity.type
_entity.pdbx_description
1 polymer ?
#
loop_
_entity_poly.entity_id
_entity_poly.type
_entity_poly.pdbx_seq_one_letter_code
_entity_poly.pdbx_strand_id
1 'polypeptide(L)'
;MKTILKRIFLLQFAFLLFLPMQGQNSVDEQIKRTAAQRVAQMNDYISFMADKSNDLETRQYYKKQALNLFAGRGYNYEENGVNKEGVRMEITSVNNTRPRSKLMRVYFNGLINLTYQKVSIQSTELASIKVSNLQKVDNNMYVCTCYFDQVFVGYKDGRPVYKDITRKKVKCYIEIQDVEGGSQEYVVLLGDVQAIDTKRSN
;
A
#
# COMPACT_ATOMS: atom_id res chain seq x y z
N MET A 1 21.80 -0.37 60.06
CA MET A 1 21.57 0.72 59.08
C MET A 1 22.26 0.53 57.73
N LYS A 2 23.39 -0.15 57.58
CA LYS A 2 24.11 -0.35 56.30
C LYS A 2 23.50 -1.38 55.34
N THR A 3 22.67 -2.31 55.82
CA THR A 3 22.08 -3.39 54.99
C THR A 3 20.80 -2.97 54.28
N ILE A 4 20.06 -2.02 54.80
CA ILE A 4 18.81 -1.51 54.18
C ILE A 4 19.14 -0.59 53.00
N LEU A 5 20.23 0.19 53.08
CA LEU A 5 20.63 1.08 51.98
C LEU A 5 21.10 0.34 50.72
N LYS A 6 21.72 -0.85 50.88
CA LYS A 6 22.13 -1.69 49.74
C LYS A 6 20.94 -2.32 48.99
N ARG A 7 19.84 -2.62 49.68
CA ARG A 7 18.65 -3.19 49.03
C ARG A 7 17.84 -2.15 48.27
N ILE A 8 17.82 -0.90 48.71
CA ILE A 8 17.15 0.19 48.00
C ILE A 8 17.91 0.56 46.73
N PHE A 9 19.24 0.50 46.74
CA PHE A 9 20.04 0.79 45.51
C PHE A 9 19.94 -0.30 44.45
N LEU A 10 19.73 -1.58 44.82
CA LEU A 10 19.55 -2.67 43.90
C LEU A 10 18.13 -2.65 43.24
N LEU A 11 17.12 -2.13 43.96
CA LEU A 11 15.77 -1.99 43.40
C LEU A 11 15.67 -0.81 42.44
N GLN A 12 16.41 0.26 42.61
CA GLN A 12 16.45 1.40 41.70
C GLN A 12 17.20 1.08 40.40
N PHE A 13 18.19 0.18 40.43
CA PHE A 13 18.93 -0.22 39.21
C PHE A 13 18.14 -1.20 38.34
N ALA A 14 17.23 -1.97 38.90
CA ALA A 14 16.36 -2.87 38.14
C ALA A 14 15.22 -2.14 37.40
N PHE A 15 14.86 -0.91 37.80
CA PHE A 15 13.78 -0.13 37.16
C PHE A 15 14.26 0.67 35.93
N LEU A 16 15.58 0.86 35.77
CA LEU A 16 16.18 1.64 34.68
C LEU A 16 16.42 0.82 33.39
N LEU A 17 16.19 -0.50 33.41
CA LEU A 17 16.39 -1.37 32.23
C LEU A 17 15.11 -1.64 31.42
N PHE A 18 13.97 -1.03 31.77
CA PHE A 18 12.68 -1.29 31.11
C PHE A 18 12.13 -0.12 30.26
N LEU A 19 12.92 0.88 29.89
CA LEU A 19 12.42 2.08 29.23
C LEU A 19 12.95 2.37 27.82
N PRO A 20 13.12 1.40 26.89
CA PRO A 20 13.22 1.83 25.49
C PRO A 20 12.29 1.11 24.50
N MET A 21 11.29 0.33 24.91
CA MET A 21 10.49 -0.41 23.93
C MET A 21 9.23 0.30 23.43
N GLN A 22 8.76 1.35 24.06
CA GLN A 22 7.51 2.02 23.66
C GLN A 22 7.65 2.90 22.41
N GLY A 23 8.83 3.49 22.17
CA GLY A 23 9.06 4.37 21.02
C GLY A 23 9.08 3.63 19.68
N GLN A 24 9.75 2.49 19.60
CA GLN A 24 9.88 1.71 18.37
C GLN A 24 8.54 1.14 17.91
N ASN A 25 7.74 0.57 18.82
CA ASN A 25 6.42 0.03 18.49
C ASN A 25 5.46 1.10 17.95
N SER A 26 5.55 2.34 18.44
CA SER A 26 4.70 3.44 17.97
C SER A 26 5.08 3.87 16.53
N VAL A 27 6.36 3.87 16.20
CA VAL A 27 6.88 4.21 14.88
C VAL A 27 6.51 3.12 13.87
N ASP A 28 6.74 1.85 14.19
CA ASP A 28 6.39 0.73 13.34
C ASP A 28 4.89 0.72 13.01
N GLU A 29 4.03 0.97 14.00
CA GLU A 29 2.58 1.06 13.79
C GLU A 29 2.18 2.28 12.94
N GLN A 30 2.87 3.40 13.07
CA GLN A 30 2.65 4.56 12.21
C GLN A 30 3.04 4.26 10.75
N ILE A 31 4.16 3.61 10.51
CA ILE A 31 4.61 3.19 9.18
C ILE A 31 3.61 2.21 8.57
N LYS A 32 3.18 1.20 9.31
CA LYS A 32 2.16 0.23 8.86
C LYS A 32 0.85 0.92 8.50
N ARG A 33 0.40 1.87 9.31
CA ARG A 33 -0.80 2.67 9.01
C ARG A 33 -0.64 3.46 7.71
N THR A 34 0.51 4.11 7.51
CA THR A 34 0.82 4.84 6.27
C THR A 34 0.82 3.91 5.06
N ALA A 35 1.40 2.71 5.17
CA ALA A 35 1.38 1.71 4.09
C ALA A 35 -0.06 1.29 3.74
N ALA A 36 -0.90 1.03 4.74
CA ALA A 36 -2.31 0.72 4.52
C ALA A 36 -3.07 1.90 3.86
N GLN A 37 -2.80 3.14 4.28
CA GLN A 37 -3.39 4.34 3.67
C GLN A 37 -2.99 4.49 2.20
N ARG A 38 -1.75 4.17 1.81
CA ARG A 38 -1.32 4.19 0.40
C ARG A 38 -2.08 3.18 -0.44
N VAL A 39 -2.37 1.99 0.09
CA VAL A 39 -3.20 0.98 -0.58
C VAL A 39 -4.64 1.46 -0.75
N ALA A 40 -5.25 2.03 0.29
CA ALA A 40 -6.58 2.62 0.21
C ALA A 40 -6.63 3.74 -0.85
N GLN A 41 -5.67 4.65 -0.83
CA GLN A 41 -5.55 5.75 -1.78
C GLN A 41 -5.38 5.26 -3.24
N MET A 42 -4.65 4.17 -3.46
CA MET A 42 -4.56 3.52 -4.78
C MET A 42 -5.96 3.08 -5.27
N ASN A 43 -6.75 2.44 -4.42
CA ASN A 43 -8.10 1.99 -4.75
C ASN A 43 -9.05 3.15 -5.06
N ASP A 44 -8.95 4.25 -4.30
CA ASP A 44 -9.73 5.46 -4.55
C ASP A 44 -9.38 6.06 -5.92
N TYR A 45 -8.10 6.19 -6.25
CA TYR A 45 -7.67 6.70 -7.56
C TYR A 45 -8.10 5.78 -8.71
N ILE A 46 -8.12 4.45 -8.53
CA ILE A 46 -8.67 3.53 -9.53
C ILE A 46 -10.15 3.85 -9.80
N SER A 47 -10.93 4.08 -8.75
CA SER A 47 -12.34 4.43 -8.88
C SER A 47 -12.53 5.78 -9.58
N PHE A 48 -11.76 6.81 -9.19
CA PHE A 48 -11.87 8.16 -9.77
C PHE A 48 -11.47 8.20 -11.24
N MET A 49 -10.37 7.52 -11.63
CA MET A 49 -9.93 7.52 -13.03
C MET A 49 -10.84 6.69 -13.95
N ALA A 50 -11.60 5.75 -13.40
CA ALA A 50 -12.50 4.89 -14.15
C ALA A 50 -13.97 5.38 -14.13
N ASP A 51 -14.26 6.49 -13.47
CA ASP A 51 -15.59 7.13 -13.46
C ASP A 51 -15.70 8.13 -14.61
N LYS A 52 -16.53 7.81 -15.62
CA LYS A 52 -16.75 8.65 -16.80
C LYS A 52 -17.65 9.87 -16.54
N SER A 53 -18.20 10.03 -15.34
CA SER A 53 -18.81 11.30 -14.93
C SER A 53 -17.76 12.41 -14.77
N ASN A 54 -16.52 12.06 -14.50
CA ASN A 54 -15.38 12.96 -14.56
C ASN A 54 -14.94 13.15 -16.03
N ASP A 55 -14.54 14.38 -16.38
CA ASP A 55 -13.94 14.64 -17.68
C ASP A 55 -12.61 13.89 -17.88
N LEU A 56 -12.10 13.87 -19.11
CA LEU A 56 -10.88 13.14 -19.44
C LEU A 56 -9.64 13.72 -18.74
N GLU A 57 -9.56 15.04 -18.59
CA GLU A 57 -8.44 15.73 -17.95
C GLU A 57 -8.37 15.36 -16.46
N THR A 58 -9.49 15.42 -15.77
CA THR A 58 -9.61 15.00 -14.37
C THR A 58 -9.20 13.53 -14.19
N ARG A 59 -9.63 12.63 -15.08
CA ARG A 59 -9.24 11.21 -15.02
C ARG A 59 -7.75 11.00 -15.27
N GLN A 60 -7.13 11.78 -16.17
CA GLN A 60 -5.69 11.76 -16.41
C GLN A 60 -4.91 12.32 -15.21
N TYR A 61 -5.45 13.33 -14.54
CA TYR A 61 -4.88 13.85 -13.30
C TYR A 61 -4.84 12.75 -12.22
N TYR A 62 -5.96 12.06 -11.97
CA TYR A 62 -5.99 10.96 -11.00
C TYR A 62 -5.04 9.82 -11.37
N LYS A 63 -4.89 9.49 -12.65
CA LYS A 63 -3.87 8.54 -13.10
C LYS A 63 -2.45 8.97 -12.71
N LYS A 64 -2.10 10.24 -12.90
CA LYS A 64 -0.79 10.78 -12.51
C LYS A 64 -0.59 10.70 -11.00
N GLN A 65 -1.61 11.07 -10.21
CA GLN A 65 -1.55 10.96 -8.75
C GLN A 65 -1.38 9.50 -8.30
N ALA A 66 -2.12 8.57 -8.92
CA ALA A 66 -1.99 7.15 -8.63
C ALA A 66 -0.58 6.62 -8.92
N LEU A 67 0.04 7.01 -10.04
CA LEU A 67 1.40 6.59 -10.38
C LEU A 67 2.44 7.08 -9.36
N ASN A 68 2.23 8.26 -8.76
CA ASN A 68 3.11 8.79 -7.73
C ASN A 68 3.14 7.96 -6.44
N LEU A 69 2.18 7.08 -6.23
CA LEU A 69 2.18 6.15 -5.08
C LEU A 69 3.18 4.99 -5.23
N PHE A 70 3.68 4.74 -6.44
CA PHE A 70 4.48 3.56 -6.77
C PHE A 70 5.97 3.87 -6.94
N ALA A 71 6.80 2.86 -6.69
CA ALA A 71 8.22 2.92 -7.02
C ALA A 71 8.41 3.27 -8.50
N GLY A 72 9.38 4.14 -8.81
CA GLY A 72 9.59 4.66 -10.15
C GLY A 72 8.49 5.58 -10.68
N ARG A 73 7.38 5.80 -9.95
CA ARG A 73 6.29 6.74 -10.31
C ARG A 73 5.78 6.58 -11.74
N GLY A 74 5.71 5.33 -12.21
CA GLY A 74 5.31 4.96 -13.57
C GLY A 74 6.44 4.83 -14.58
N TYR A 75 7.69 5.05 -14.18
CA TYR A 75 8.91 4.93 -14.98
C TYR A 75 9.81 3.81 -14.45
N ASN A 76 10.95 3.63 -15.11
CA ASN A 76 11.99 2.70 -14.70
C ASN A 76 12.51 3.04 -13.30
N TYR A 77 12.84 2.04 -12.53
CA TYR A 77 13.47 2.17 -11.21
C TYR A 77 14.40 1.00 -10.96
N GLU A 78 15.32 1.17 -10.03
CA GLU A 78 16.23 0.11 -9.61
C GLU A 78 15.71 -0.56 -8.33
N GLU A 79 15.76 -1.89 -8.31
CA GLU A 79 15.49 -2.69 -7.11
C GLU A 79 16.58 -3.75 -6.99
N ASN A 80 17.34 -3.73 -5.89
CA ASN A 80 18.44 -4.66 -5.61
C ASN A 80 19.47 -4.76 -6.76
N GLY A 81 19.86 -3.63 -7.36
CA GLY A 81 20.79 -3.58 -8.47
C GLY A 81 20.21 -4.00 -9.83
N VAL A 82 18.89 -4.28 -9.89
CA VAL A 82 18.20 -4.67 -11.12
C VAL A 82 17.33 -3.52 -11.60
N ASN A 83 17.56 -3.06 -12.83
CA ASN A 83 16.72 -2.05 -13.47
C ASN A 83 15.38 -2.68 -13.91
N LYS A 84 14.27 -2.16 -13.38
CA LYS A 84 12.89 -2.56 -13.71
C LYS A 84 12.22 -1.50 -14.57
N GLU A 85 11.50 -1.93 -15.61
CA GLU A 85 10.74 -1.07 -16.52
C GLU A 85 9.61 -0.28 -15.83
N GLY A 86 9.24 -0.66 -14.63
CA GLY A 86 8.18 -0.06 -13.81
C GLY A 86 7.43 -1.11 -13.01
N VAL A 87 6.64 -0.63 -12.08
CA VAL A 87 5.78 -1.47 -11.24
C VAL A 87 4.67 -2.12 -12.07
N ARG A 88 4.29 -3.33 -11.70
CA ARG A 88 3.30 -4.15 -12.40
C ARG A 88 2.06 -4.41 -11.55
N MET A 89 0.93 -4.57 -12.24
CA MET A 89 -0.35 -5.00 -11.69
C MET A 89 -0.73 -6.37 -12.27
N GLU A 90 -0.97 -7.35 -11.43
CA GLU A 90 -1.60 -8.59 -11.83
C GLU A 90 -3.13 -8.44 -11.81
N ILE A 91 -3.73 -8.88 -12.91
CA ILE A 91 -5.16 -8.79 -13.17
C ILE A 91 -5.69 -10.22 -13.34
N THR A 92 -6.72 -10.52 -12.58
CA THR A 92 -7.54 -11.72 -12.70
C THR A 92 -9.00 -11.32 -12.80
N SER A 93 -9.87 -12.24 -13.18
CA SER A 93 -11.32 -12.05 -13.16
C SER A 93 -12.00 -13.40 -12.92
N VAL A 94 -13.27 -13.39 -12.56
CA VAL A 94 -14.06 -14.63 -12.42
C VAL A 94 -14.15 -15.46 -13.71
N ASN A 95 -14.00 -14.82 -14.86
CA ASN A 95 -14.00 -15.46 -16.18
C ASN A 95 -12.60 -15.87 -16.66
N ASN A 96 -11.55 -15.36 -16.00
CA ASN A 96 -10.16 -15.68 -16.32
C ASN A 96 -9.31 -15.57 -15.05
N THR A 97 -9.19 -16.68 -14.35
CA THR A 97 -8.45 -16.78 -13.09
C THR A 97 -6.92 -16.81 -13.30
N ARG A 98 -6.45 -17.02 -14.54
CA ARG A 98 -5.01 -16.98 -14.84
C ARG A 98 -4.52 -15.53 -14.76
N PRO A 99 -3.57 -15.20 -13.86
CA PRO A 99 -3.08 -13.84 -13.72
C PRO A 99 -2.42 -13.33 -15.00
N ARG A 100 -2.73 -12.11 -15.39
CA ARG A 100 -2.06 -11.36 -16.46
C ARG A 100 -1.38 -10.15 -15.85
N SER A 101 -0.06 -10.07 -16.01
CA SER A 101 0.74 -8.97 -15.51
C SER A 101 0.84 -7.86 -16.54
N LYS A 102 0.56 -6.61 -16.12
CA LYS A 102 0.71 -5.39 -16.95
C LYS A 102 1.53 -4.35 -16.18
N LEU A 103 2.31 -3.55 -16.89
CA LEU A 103 2.87 -2.34 -16.30
C LEU A 103 1.75 -1.46 -15.73
N MET A 104 1.97 -0.88 -14.56
CA MET A 104 0.95 -0.09 -13.88
C MET A 104 0.41 1.05 -14.75
N ARG A 105 1.30 1.74 -15.50
CA ARG A 105 0.90 2.80 -16.45
C ARG A 105 -0.03 2.30 -17.56
N VAL A 106 0.19 1.05 -18.02
CA VAL A 106 -0.66 0.41 -19.05
C VAL A 106 -1.99 -0.03 -18.46
N TYR A 107 -1.98 -0.56 -17.24
CA TYR A 107 -3.19 -0.92 -16.51
C TYR A 107 -4.09 0.30 -16.30
N PHE A 108 -3.56 1.41 -15.82
CA PHE A 108 -4.33 2.64 -15.60
C PHE A 108 -4.87 3.25 -16.90
N ASN A 109 -4.10 3.22 -18.00
CA ASN A 109 -4.62 3.59 -19.31
C ASN A 109 -5.82 2.71 -19.73
N GLY A 110 -5.73 1.41 -19.45
CA GLY A 110 -6.83 0.48 -19.69
C GLY A 110 -8.08 0.82 -18.88
N LEU A 111 -7.94 1.23 -17.62
CA LEU A 111 -9.07 1.64 -16.78
C LEU A 111 -9.80 2.88 -17.32
N ILE A 112 -9.07 3.90 -17.76
CA ILE A 112 -9.65 5.10 -18.37
C ILE A 112 -10.48 4.76 -19.61
N ASN A 113 -10.07 3.74 -20.37
CA ASN A 113 -10.68 3.34 -21.64
C ASN A 113 -11.66 2.15 -21.52
N LEU A 114 -11.99 1.69 -20.28
CA LEU A 114 -12.97 0.62 -20.09
C LEU A 114 -14.33 0.98 -20.69
N THR A 115 -15.07 -0.06 -21.11
CA THR A 115 -16.43 0.09 -21.66
C THR A 115 -17.49 0.43 -20.60
N TYR A 116 -17.18 0.23 -19.32
CA TYR A 116 -18.05 0.64 -18.22
C TYR A 116 -18.19 2.16 -18.15
N GLN A 117 -19.34 2.64 -17.70
CA GLN A 117 -19.55 4.07 -17.41
C GLN A 117 -18.82 4.47 -16.13
N LYS A 118 -18.76 3.53 -15.19
CA LYS A 118 -18.11 3.71 -13.90
C LYS A 118 -17.54 2.38 -13.42
N VAL A 119 -16.38 2.45 -12.80
CA VAL A 119 -15.86 1.37 -11.96
C VAL A 119 -15.78 1.91 -10.52
N SER A 120 -16.26 1.13 -9.58
CA SER A 120 -16.06 1.36 -8.16
C SER A 120 -15.18 0.24 -7.63
N ILE A 121 -14.10 0.61 -6.98
CA ILE A 121 -13.43 -0.29 -6.05
C ILE A 121 -14.11 -0.03 -4.71
N GLN A 122 -14.97 -0.95 -4.31
CA GLN A 122 -15.53 -0.88 -2.96
C GLN A 122 -14.37 -1.11 -2.00
N SER A 123 -14.06 -0.05 -1.30
CA SER A 123 -12.93 0.05 -0.43
C SER A 123 -13.05 -1.01 0.66
N THR A 124 -12.07 -1.82 0.75
CA THR A 124 -11.77 -2.54 1.97
C THR A 124 -11.54 -1.47 3.03
N GLU A 125 -12.30 -1.47 4.12
CA GLU A 125 -12.04 -0.57 5.24
C GLU A 125 -10.56 -0.60 5.59
N LEU A 126 -9.96 0.55 5.88
CA LEU A 126 -8.53 0.64 6.21
C LEU A 126 -8.12 -0.41 7.26
N ALA A 127 -9.02 -0.70 8.21
CA ALA A 127 -8.83 -1.72 9.25
C ALA A 127 -8.72 -3.15 8.70
N SER A 128 -9.18 -3.43 7.49
CA SER A 128 -9.10 -4.76 6.87
C SER A 128 -7.84 -4.98 6.04
N ILE A 129 -7.04 -3.93 5.79
CA ILE A 129 -5.73 -4.04 5.14
C ILE A 129 -4.74 -4.57 6.18
N LYS A 130 -4.29 -5.82 5.99
CA LYS A 130 -3.30 -6.45 6.86
C LYS A 130 -1.90 -6.10 6.39
N VAL A 131 -1.09 -5.55 7.28
CA VAL A 131 0.31 -5.20 7.00
C VAL A 131 1.22 -6.16 7.75
N SER A 132 2.18 -6.76 7.04
CA SER A 132 3.19 -7.63 7.66
C SER A 132 4.12 -6.83 8.58
N ASN A 133 4.96 -7.53 9.33
CA ASN A 133 6.05 -6.87 10.05
C ASN A 133 7.01 -6.19 9.09
N LEU A 134 7.61 -5.10 9.56
CA LEU A 134 8.67 -4.40 8.85
C LEU A 134 9.93 -5.26 8.82
N GLN A 135 10.57 -5.30 7.67
CA GLN A 135 11.86 -5.96 7.48
C GLN A 135 12.86 -4.91 7.03
N LYS A 136 13.93 -4.73 7.80
CA LYS A 136 15.02 -3.84 7.43
C LYS A 136 15.81 -4.46 6.28
N VAL A 137 15.98 -3.72 5.19
CA VAL A 137 16.75 -4.15 4.01
C VAL A 137 18.03 -3.34 3.83
N ASP A 138 18.06 -2.12 4.36
CA ASP A 138 19.25 -1.25 4.39
C ASP A 138 19.13 -0.27 5.57
N ASN A 139 20.16 0.57 5.79
CA ASN A 139 20.21 1.49 6.93
C ASN A 139 18.98 2.39 7.04
N ASN A 140 18.50 2.91 5.91
CA ASN A 140 17.35 3.81 5.86
C ASN A 140 16.16 3.22 5.07
N MET A 141 16.18 1.89 4.80
CA MET A 141 15.15 1.25 4.01
C MET A 141 14.54 0.05 4.72
N TYR A 142 13.22 0.02 4.76
CA TYR A 142 12.42 -1.11 5.22
C TYR A 142 11.47 -1.57 4.14
N VAL A 143 11.01 -2.80 4.24
CA VAL A 143 9.94 -3.34 3.39
C VAL A 143 8.89 -3.99 4.26
N CYS A 144 7.64 -3.94 3.78
CA CYS A 144 6.55 -4.75 4.30
C CYS A 144 5.65 -5.20 3.15
N THR A 145 4.67 -6.04 3.45
CA THR A 145 3.65 -6.47 2.49
C THR A 145 2.27 -6.15 3.03
N CYS A 146 1.46 -5.47 2.22
CA CYS A 146 0.05 -5.26 2.51
C CYS A 146 -0.78 -6.32 1.79
N TYR A 147 -1.77 -6.90 2.50
CA TYR A 147 -2.75 -7.85 1.99
C TYR A 147 -4.13 -7.23 2.11
N PHE A 148 -4.91 -7.29 1.03
CA PHE A 148 -6.25 -6.70 0.99
C PHE A 148 -7.14 -7.40 -0.02
N ASP A 149 -8.45 -7.31 0.19
CA ASP A 149 -9.44 -7.76 -0.76
C ASP A 149 -9.91 -6.55 -1.58
N GLN A 150 -9.86 -6.62 -2.90
CA GLN A 150 -10.32 -5.59 -3.82
C GLN A 150 -11.64 -6.03 -4.44
N VAL A 151 -12.73 -5.33 -4.10
CA VAL A 151 -14.05 -5.57 -4.70
C VAL A 151 -14.21 -4.66 -5.90
N PHE A 152 -14.11 -5.21 -7.10
CA PHE A 152 -14.28 -4.49 -8.35
C PHE A 152 -15.75 -4.57 -8.80
N VAL A 153 -16.37 -3.41 -9.00
CA VAL A 153 -17.76 -3.32 -9.52
C VAL A 153 -17.78 -2.45 -10.77
N GLY A 154 -18.21 -3.02 -11.89
CA GLY A 154 -18.41 -2.30 -13.14
C GLY A 154 -19.87 -1.94 -13.33
N TYR A 155 -20.16 -0.69 -13.69
CA TYR A 155 -21.51 -0.16 -13.90
C TYR A 155 -21.77 0.18 -15.35
N LYS A 156 -23.01 -0.10 -15.81
CA LYS A 156 -23.56 0.33 -17.08
C LYS A 156 -25.01 0.76 -16.84
N ASP A 157 -25.41 1.91 -17.38
CA ASP A 157 -26.75 2.49 -17.23
C ASP A 157 -27.20 2.57 -15.76
N GLY A 158 -26.26 2.98 -14.89
CA GLY A 158 -26.47 3.12 -13.44
C GLY A 158 -26.58 1.79 -12.68
N ARG A 159 -26.48 0.64 -13.34
CA ARG A 159 -26.62 -0.70 -12.73
C ARG A 159 -25.28 -1.43 -12.68
N PRO A 160 -25.01 -2.19 -11.60
CA PRO A 160 -23.85 -3.06 -11.57
C PRO A 160 -24.04 -4.21 -12.57
N VAL A 161 -23.11 -4.35 -13.52
CA VAL A 161 -23.13 -5.40 -14.55
C VAL A 161 -22.00 -6.41 -14.38
N TYR A 162 -21.03 -6.08 -13.53
CA TYR A 162 -19.92 -6.96 -13.21
C TYR A 162 -19.47 -6.72 -11.77
N LYS A 163 -19.18 -7.80 -11.04
CA LYS A 163 -18.63 -7.74 -9.69
C LYS A 163 -17.72 -8.95 -9.43
N ASP A 164 -16.54 -8.70 -8.92
CA ASP A 164 -15.65 -9.71 -8.38
C ASP A 164 -14.93 -9.23 -7.12
N ILE A 165 -14.36 -10.18 -6.40
CA ILE A 165 -13.50 -9.93 -5.24
C ILE A 165 -12.16 -10.61 -5.53
N THR A 166 -11.10 -9.83 -5.60
CA THR A 166 -9.73 -10.33 -5.75
C THR A 166 -8.93 -10.04 -4.50
N ARG A 167 -8.42 -11.09 -3.85
CA ARG A 167 -7.41 -10.96 -2.81
C ARG A 167 -6.09 -10.59 -3.45
N LYS A 168 -5.48 -9.53 -2.98
CA LYS A 168 -4.22 -8.99 -3.49
C LYS A 168 -3.18 -8.83 -2.40
N LYS A 169 -1.92 -8.80 -2.82
CA LYS A 169 -0.81 -8.36 -2.00
C LYS A 169 0.03 -7.35 -2.77
N VAL A 170 0.64 -6.42 -2.04
CA VAL A 170 1.54 -5.41 -2.57
C VAL A 170 2.72 -5.25 -1.65
N LYS A 171 3.93 -5.25 -2.22
CA LYS A 171 5.16 -4.91 -1.49
C LYS A 171 5.20 -3.40 -1.28
N CYS A 172 5.55 -2.97 -0.09
CA CYS A 172 5.75 -1.56 0.24
C CYS A 172 7.22 -1.33 0.56
N TYR A 173 7.79 -0.29 -0.03
CA TYR A 173 9.13 0.22 0.25
C TYR A 173 9.00 1.43 1.14
N ILE A 174 9.71 1.44 2.25
CA ILE A 174 9.70 2.53 3.23
C ILE A 174 11.11 3.09 3.30
N GLU A 175 11.27 4.33 2.90
CA GLU A 175 12.51 5.08 3.01
C GLU A 175 12.40 6.06 4.16
N ILE A 176 13.42 6.06 5.03
CA ILE A 176 13.54 7.04 6.11
C ILE A 176 14.39 8.19 5.60
N GLN A 177 13.84 9.39 5.63
CA GLN A 177 14.52 10.63 5.22
C GLN A 177 14.68 11.53 6.43
N ASP A 178 15.90 11.98 6.68
CA ASP A 178 16.17 13.00 7.70
C ASP A 178 15.73 14.37 7.12
N VAL A 179 14.91 15.09 7.87
CA VAL A 179 14.41 16.42 7.50
C VAL A 179 15.12 17.50 8.31
N GLU A 180 15.23 18.69 7.75
CA GLU A 180 15.75 19.85 8.48
C GLU A 180 15.00 20.03 9.80
N GLY A 181 15.75 20.11 10.92
CA GLY A 181 15.19 20.17 12.28
C GLY A 181 15.31 18.87 13.08
N GLY A 182 15.93 17.81 12.52
CA GLY A 182 16.24 16.55 13.23
C GLY A 182 15.04 15.60 13.36
N SER A 183 13.93 15.86 12.65
CA SER A 183 12.82 14.92 12.54
C SER A 183 13.04 13.95 11.39
N GLN A 184 12.41 12.77 11.46
CA GLN A 184 12.43 11.77 10.39
C GLN A 184 11.08 11.72 9.69
N GLU A 185 11.11 11.69 8.37
CA GLU A 185 9.94 11.42 7.53
C GLU A 185 10.02 10.01 6.93
N TYR A 186 8.87 9.38 6.77
CA TYR A 186 8.74 8.05 6.18
C TYR A 186 8.04 8.16 4.83
N VAL A 187 8.80 7.95 3.76
CA VAL A 187 8.25 7.87 2.41
C VAL A 187 7.87 6.43 2.12
N VAL A 188 6.58 6.18 1.89
CA VAL A 188 6.08 4.84 1.54
C VAL A 188 5.69 4.81 0.08
N LEU A 189 6.34 3.93 -0.69
CA LEU A 189 6.06 3.65 -2.10
C LEU A 189 5.58 2.21 -2.27
N LEU A 190 4.57 2.03 -3.12
CA LEU A 190 4.04 0.72 -3.48
C LEU A 190 4.89 0.08 -4.59
N GLY A 191 5.11 -1.22 -4.49
CA GLY A 191 5.72 -2.05 -5.52
C GLY A 191 4.69 -2.81 -6.36
N ASP A 192 5.10 -3.96 -6.88
CA ASP A 192 4.24 -4.83 -7.68
C ASP A 192 3.02 -5.29 -6.89
N VAL A 193 1.86 -5.21 -7.54
CA VAL A 193 0.57 -5.67 -7.00
C VAL A 193 0.25 -7.03 -7.60
N GLN A 194 0.22 -8.06 -6.76
CA GLN A 194 -0.02 -9.44 -7.16
C GLN A 194 -1.45 -9.88 -6.78
N ALA A 195 -2.10 -10.63 -7.66
CA ALA A 195 -3.36 -11.30 -7.39
C ALA A 195 -3.08 -12.66 -6.73
N ILE A 196 -3.77 -12.95 -5.63
CA ILE A 196 -3.64 -14.23 -4.91
C ILE A 196 -4.79 -15.15 -5.30
N ASP A 197 -6.01 -14.64 -5.23
CA ASP A 197 -7.23 -15.39 -5.49
C ASP A 197 -8.34 -14.46 -5.97
N THR A 198 -9.24 -14.95 -6.82
CA THR A 198 -10.40 -14.19 -7.34
C THR A 198 -11.67 -15.01 -7.21
N LYS A 199 -12.69 -14.44 -6.60
CA LYS A 199 -13.99 -15.05 -6.35
C LYS A 199 -15.10 -14.22 -6.98
N ARG A 200 -16.17 -14.90 -7.43
CA ARG A 200 -17.42 -14.22 -7.75
C ARG A 200 -18.03 -13.68 -6.47
N SER A 201 -18.45 -12.43 -6.50
CA SER A 201 -19.27 -11.88 -5.43
C SER A 201 -20.74 -12.12 -5.82
N ASN A 202 -21.44 -12.88 -5.01
CA ASN A 202 -22.89 -13.03 -5.11
C ASN A 202 -23.60 -11.73 -4.73
#